data_be0d472d5e903a32b613dca6063c58d3
#
_entry.id   be0d472d5e903a32b613dca6063c58d3
#
_cell.length_a   1.000
_cell.length_b   1.000
_cell.length_c   1.000
_cell.angle_alpha   90.00
_cell.angle_beta   90.00
_cell.angle_gamma   90.00
#
_symmetry.space_group_name_H-M   'P 1'
#
loop_
_entity.id
_entity.type
_entity.pdbx_description
1 polymer ?
#
loop_
_entity_poly.entity_id
_entity_poly.type
_entity_poly.pdbx_seq_one_letter_code
_entity_poly.pdbx_strand_id
1 'polypeptide(L)'
;MLKIGMLTSGGDCQGLNAALRGVAKTLYNELGNKVTIYGIRDGYRGLIEGDYHEMLPEDFSDILTIGGTILGTSRQPFKEMRKTIEDSEETKLDKMLHTVKKAGFDCLVILGGNGTHKTANLLSMKGVNVVTLPKTIDNDLWGTELTFGFQSAIDIASTVIDSIHSTAFSHSRVFIVEVMGHKAGWLTLYAGIASGADVIVIPEIPYSAKKIAAAIEKRAKAGKRFSIIAVAEGAISQDEAKLSKKEFKAAREAMTYPSISYRIADELKELTGQEIRVTIPGHYQRGGAPCPADRVLTSRFGVAAAQLILQKKFGYMVALQDNHIVPVPLTEVAGKLKTVPPDGELVKQARALGLSMGD
;
A
#
# COMPACT_ATOMS: atom_id res chain seq x y z
N MET A 1 13.44 -13.49 29.90
CA MET A 1 12.16 -13.58 29.17
C MET A 1 12.20 -12.54 28.08
N LEU A 2 12.03 -12.94 26.82
CA LEU A 2 12.12 -12.07 25.66
C LEU A 2 10.85 -11.20 25.57
N LYS A 3 10.98 -9.87 25.45
CA LYS A 3 9.86 -8.94 25.35
C LYS A 3 9.77 -8.33 23.96
N ILE A 4 8.69 -8.58 23.24
CA ILE A 4 8.48 -8.12 21.87
C ILE A 4 7.33 -7.12 21.82
N GLY A 5 7.61 -5.90 21.36
CA GLY A 5 6.58 -4.91 21.04
C GLY A 5 6.14 -5.05 19.59
N MET A 6 4.84 -5.14 19.31
CA MET A 6 4.29 -5.24 17.95
C MET A 6 3.39 -4.04 17.66
N LEU A 7 3.54 -3.42 16.49
CA LEU A 7 2.70 -2.30 16.06
C LEU A 7 2.39 -2.32 14.57
N THR A 8 1.25 -1.74 14.22
CA THR A 8 0.81 -1.51 12.85
C THR A 8 0.69 -0.02 12.60
N SER A 9 1.29 0.51 11.53
CA SER A 9 1.37 1.95 11.29
C SER A 9 1.02 2.34 9.84
N GLY A 10 0.41 3.52 9.71
CA GLY A 10 -0.03 4.07 8.43
C GLY A 10 -1.44 3.64 8.05
N GLY A 11 -1.81 3.71 6.77
CA GLY A 11 -3.10 3.19 6.29
C GLY A 11 -3.21 1.68 6.55
N ASP A 12 -4.37 1.22 6.96
CA ASP A 12 -4.64 -0.20 7.12
C ASP A 12 -4.79 -0.92 5.77
N CYS A 13 -4.75 -2.22 5.82
CA CYS A 13 -5.07 -3.09 4.70
C CYS A 13 -5.38 -4.52 5.21
N GLN A 14 -5.86 -5.33 4.30
CA GLN A 14 -6.08 -6.76 4.56
C GLN A 14 -4.74 -7.46 4.89
N GLY A 15 -4.78 -8.43 5.81
CA GLY A 15 -3.62 -9.25 6.16
C GLY A 15 -2.80 -8.76 7.35
N LEU A 16 -3.06 -7.58 7.91
CA LEU A 16 -2.35 -7.10 9.10
C LEU A 16 -2.47 -8.08 10.29
N ASN A 17 -3.69 -8.48 10.61
CA ASN A 17 -3.92 -9.45 11.69
C ASN A 17 -3.30 -10.81 11.41
N ALA A 18 -3.36 -11.28 10.17
CA ALA A 18 -2.72 -12.52 9.75
C ALA A 18 -1.20 -12.47 9.92
N ALA A 19 -0.57 -11.33 9.62
CA ALA A 19 0.86 -11.13 9.81
C ALA A 19 1.24 -11.10 11.31
N LEU A 20 0.49 -10.35 12.14
CA LEU A 20 0.66 -10.33 13.60
C LEU A 20 0.55 -11.75 14.17
N ARG A 21 -0.47 -12.50 13.75
CA ARG A 21 -0.67 -13.89 14.14
C ARG A 21 0.52 -14.77 13.74
N GLY A 22 1.05 -14.63 12.53
CA GLY A 22 2.19 -15.38 12.05
C GLY A 22 3.43 -15.21 12.92
N VAL A 23 3.76 -13.97 13.29
CA VAL A 23 4.85 -13.65 14.20
C VAL A 23 4.61 -14.26 15.58
N ALA A 24 3.45 -13.97 16.17
CA ALA A 24 3.15 -14.36 17.55
C ALA A 24 3.11 -15.89 17.70
N LYS A 25 2.38 -16.59 16.84
CA LYS A 25 2.30 -18.06 16.91
C LYS A 25 3.65 -18.73 16.76
N THR A 26 4.50 -18.24 15.87
CA THR A 26 5.86 -18.78 15.71
C THR A 26 6.69 -18.58 16.97
N LEU A 27 6.69 -17.37 17.55
CA LEU A 27 7.43 -17.09 18.77
C LEU A 27 6.92 -17.88 19.97
N TYR A 28 5.61 -18.00 20.16
CA TYR A 28 5.05 -18.80 21.25
C TYR A 28 5.30 -20.30 21.09
N ASN A 29 5.24 -20.82 19.85
CA ASN A 29 5.55 -22.23 19.59
C ASN A 29 7.02 -22.58 19.87
N GLU A 30 7.96 -21.67 19.55
CA GLU A 30 9.40 -21.90 19.74
C GLU A 30 9.87 -21.64 21.18
N LEU A 31 9.31 -20.64 21.85
CA LEU A 31 9.79 -20.15 23.13
C LEU A 31 8.86 -20.42 24.32
N GLY A 32 7.59 -20.73 24.07
CA GLY A 32 6.58 -20.93 25.12
C GLY A 32 6.49 -19.72 26.05
N ASN A 33 6.61 -19.96 27.34
CA ASN A 33 6.58 -18.93 28.40
C ASN A 33 7.87 -18.11 28.53
N LYS A 34 8.85 -18.29 27.64
CA LYS A 34 10.09 -17.50 27.62
C LYS A 34 9.96 -16.23 26.77
N VAL A 35 8.81 -16.00 26.14
CA VAL A 35 8.50 -14.78 25.38
C VAL A 35 7.23 -14.14 25.92
N THR A 36 7.21 -12.79 25.95
CA THR A 36 6.01 -12.00 26.20
C THR A 36 5.85 -11.04 25.02
N ILE A 37 4.66 -11.00 24.45
CA ILE A 37 4.32 -10.10 23.32
C ILE A 37 3.44 -8.98 23.83
N TYR A 38 3.76 -7.77 23.42
CA TYR A 38 3.00 -6.56 23.73
C TYR A 38 2.45 -5.96 22.45
N GLY A 39 1.14 -5.69 22.42
CA GLY A 39 0.48 -4.89 21.39
C GLY A 39 0.59 -3.42 21.71
N ILE A 40 1.22 -2.65 20.81
CA ILE A 40 1.30 -1.18 20.92
C ILE A 40 0.13 -0.59 20.14
N ARG A 41 -0.76 0.14 20.81
CA ARG A 41 -1.98 0.67 20.23
C ARG A 41 -1.69 1.82 19.27
N ASP A 42 -2.48 1.88 18.19
CA ASP A 42 -2.44 2.96 17.21
C ASP A 42 -1.04 3.27 16.64
N GLY A 43 -0.22 2.24 16.50
CA GLY A 43 1.08 2.33 15.86
C GLY A 43 2.09 3.21 16.59
N TYR A 44 2.78 4.08 15.84
CA TYR A 44 3.76 4.97 16.46
C TYR A 44 3.16 5.96 17.47
N ARG A 45 1.86 6.26 17.41
CA ARG A 45 1.21 7.08 18.44
C ARG A 45 1.31 6.41 19.81
N GLY A 46 0.91 5.15 19.90
CA GLY A 46 1.02 4.42 21.16
C GLY A 46 2.45 4.26 21.63
N LEU A 47 3.42 4.09 20.71
CA LEU A 47 4.83 4.04 21.08
C LEU A 47 5.34 5.38 21.63
N ILE A 48 4.83 6.52 21.12
CA ILE A 48 5.13 7.88 21.65
C ILE A 48 4.50 8.09 23.02
N GLU A 49 3.26 7.65 23.19
CA GLU A 49 2.45 7.88 24.41
C GLU A 49 2.71 6.83 25.49
N GLY A 50 3.38 5.71 25.16
CA GLY A 50 3.59 4.61 26.09
C GLY A 50 2.34 3.75 26.29
N ASP A 51 1.44 3.71 25.27
CA ASP A 51 0.22 2.91 25.29
C ASP A 51 0.44 1.55 24.66
N TYR A 52 0.65 0.55 25.50
CA TYR A 52 0.82 -0.86 25.12
C TYR A 52 0.23 -1.78 26.19
N HIS A 53 -0.13 -2.98 25.77
CA HIS A 53 -0.66 -4.01 26.67
C HIS A 53 -0.07 -5.37 26.32
N GLU A 54 0.00 -6.25 27.30
CA GLU A 54 0.40 -7.63 27.10
C GLU A 54 -0.68 -8.37 26.29
N MET A 55 -0.24 -9.17 25.33
CA MET A 55 -1.10 -10.01 24.51
C MET A 55 -0.80 -11.47 24.78
N LEU A 56 -1.84 -12.24 24.98
CA LEU A 56 -1.77 -13.67 25.27
C LEU A 56 -1.84 -14.48 23.94
N PRO A 57 -1.43 -15.77 23.94
CA PRO A 57 -1.56 -16.63 22.76
C PRO A 57 -2.97 -16.68 22.17
N GLU A 58 -4.01 -16.55 23.02
CA GLU A 58 -5.43 -16.57 22.67
C GLU A 58 -5.82 -15.36 21.84
N ASP A 59 -5.21 -14.18 22.07
CA ASP A 59 -5.49 -12.94 21.34
C ASP A 59 -5.13 -13.05 19.85
N PHE A 60 -4.28 -14.00 19.49
CA PHE A 60 -3.89 -14.30 18.12
C PHE A 60 -4.69 -15.45 17.49
N SER A 61 -5.69 -15.96 18.18
CA SER A 61 -6.60 -16.97 17.65
C SER A 61 -7.66 -16.28 16.78
N ASP A 62 -8.14 -17.01 15.76
CA ASP A 62 -9.26 -16.62 14.87
C ASP A 62 -9.13 -15.28 14.11
N ILE A 63 -7.98 -14.61 14.19
CA ILE A 63 -7.73 -13.32 13.51
C ILE A 63 -7.17 -13.45 12.09
N LEU A 64 -6.93 -14.67 11.59
CA LEU A 64 -6.35 -14.91 10.25
C LEU A 64 -7.18 -14.27 9.12
N THR A 65 -8.50 -14.29 9.27
CA THR A 65 -9.44 -13.83 8.24
C THR A 65 -10.07 -12.46 8.55
N ILE A 66 -9.67 -11.85 9.67
CA ILE A 66 -10.19 -10.55 10.07
C ILE A 66 -9.42 -9.43 9.38
N GLY A 67 -10.13 -8.55 8.67
CA GLY A 67 -9.55 -7.35 8.05
C GLY A 67 -9.19 -6.27 9.07
N GLY A 68 -8.53 -5.22 8.58
CA GLY A 68 -8.02 -4.15 9.44
C GLY A 68 -6.94 -4.64 10.41
N THR A 69 -6.86 -4.04 11.59
CA THR A 69 -5.85 -4.37 12.61
C THR A 69 -6.44 -4.33 14.01
N ILE A 70 -6.19 -5.39 14.80
CA ILE A 70 -6.60 -5.47 16.21
C ILE A 70 -5.85 -4.49 17.11
N LEU A 71 -4.70 -3.97 16.66
CA LEU A 71 -3.88 -3.01 17.40
C LEU A 71 -4.25 -1.54 17.12
N GLY A 72 -5.16 -1.28 16.17
CA GLY A 72 -5.36 0.06 15.66
C GLY A 72 -4.15 0.59 14.88
N THR A 73 -4.29 1.74 14.25
CA THR A 73 -3.22 2.35 13.45
C THR A 73 -3.37 3.87 13.43
N SER A 74 -2.27 4.58 13.27
CA SER A 74 -2.26 6.03 13.06
C SER A 74 -1.23 6.43 12.02
N ARG A 75 -1.43 7.61 11.43
CA ARG A 75 -0.45 8.24 10.54
C ARG A 75 0.40 9.22 11.33
N GLN A 76 1.68 8.89 11.50
CA GLN A 76 2.68 9.78 12.08
C GLN A 76 3.72 10.11 10.99
N PRO A 77 3.71 11.34 10.42
CA PRO A 77 4.63 11.70 9.35
C PRO A 77 6.08 11.63 9.77
N PHE A 78 6.92 10.95 8.99
CA PHE A 78 8.37 10.82 9.29
C PHE A 78 9.07 12.16 9.54
N LYS A 79 8.69 13.21 8.79
CA LYS A 79 9.27 14.56 8.94
C LYS A 79 9.05 15.19 10.32
N GLU A 80 8.09 14.66 11.10
CA GLU A 80 7.72 15.15 12.43
C GLU A 80 8.42 14.38 13.56
N MET A 81 9.07 13.27 13.27
CA MET A 81 9.69 12.42 14.30
C MET A 81 10.79 13.14 15.10
N ARG A 82 11.48 14.10 14.47
CA ARG A 82 12.55 14.89 15.10
C ARG A 82 12.08 16.29 15.54
N LYS A 83 10.79 16.60 15.43
CA LYS A 83 10.25 17.84 15.96
C LYS A 83 9.94 17.67 17.45
N THR A 84 10.19 18.71 18.22
CA THR A 84 9.76 18.80 19.61
C THR A 84 8.24 18.73 19.69
N ILE A 85 7.75 18.09 20.74
CA ILE A 85 6.32 18.03 21.06
C ILE A 85 5.95 19.34 21.75
N GLU A 86 4.77 19.85 21.46
CA GLU A 86 4.18 21.02 22.11
C GLU A 86 4.28 20.87 23.66
N ASP A 87 4.72 21.90 24.35
CA ASP A 87 4.94 21.92 25.81
C ASP A 87 5.99 20.90 26.34
N SER A 88 6.91 20.46 25.51
CA SER A 88 7.99 19.52 25.89
C SER A 88 9.30 19.85 25.19
N GLU A 89 10.42 19.57 25.85
CA GLU A 89 11.76 19.63 25.20
C GLU A 89 12.07 18.34 24.41
N GLU A 90 11.26 17.30 24.57
CA GLU A 90 11.45 16.00 23.92
C GLU A 90 10.86 15.96 22.51
N THR A 91 11.53 15.26 21.61
CA THR A 91 10.98 14.94 20.30
C THR A 91 10.08 13.68 20.36
N LYS A 92 9.25 13.48 19.33
CA LYS A 92 8.51 12.21 19.21
C LYS A 92 9.43 10.99 19.21
N LEU A 93 10.63 11.12 18.62
CA LEU A 93 11.65 10.07 18.65
C LEU A 93 12.14 9.79 20.07
N ASP A 94 12.42 10.82 20.88
CA ASP A 94 12.89 10.65 22.25
C ASP A 94 11.84 9.93 23.10
N LYS A 95 10.56 10.28 22.94
CA LYS A 95 9.44 9.60 23.61
C LYS A 95 9.37 8.11 23.21
N MET A 96 9.52 7.78 21.92
CA MET A 96 9.55 6.38 21.48
C MET A 96 10.71 5.62 22.11
N LEU A 97 11.91 6.20 22.12
CA LEU A 97 13.09 5.58 22.74
C LEU A 97 12.92 5.40 24.25
N HIS A 98 12.30 6.39 24.92
CA HIS A 98 11.96 6.30 26.34
C HIS A 98 10.99 5.12 26.59
N THR A 99 9.92 5.01 25.80
CA THR A 99 8.94 3.91 25.91
C THR A 99 9.58 2.54 25.72
N VAL A 100 10.43 2.38 24.68
CA VAL A 100 11.16 1.11 24.42
C VAL A 100 12.00 0.73 25.64
N LYS A 101 12.75 1.69 26.19
CA LYS A 101 13.61 1.47 27.36
C LYS A 101 12.80 1.16 28.63
N LYS A 102 11.71 1.93 28.89
CA LYS A 102 10.85 1.76 30.07
C LYS A 102 10.12 0.42 30.05
N ALA A 103 9.59 0.00 28.91
CA ALA A 103 8.93 -1.29 28.73
C ALA A 103 9.92 -2.45 28.74
N GLY A 104 11.18 -2.19 28.43
CA GLY A 104 12.23 -3.20 28.29
C GLY A 104 12.00 -4.09 27.07
N PHE A 105 11.53 -3.51 25.95
CA PHE A 105 11.36 -4.27 24.71
C PHE A 105 12.73 -4.67 24.15
N ASP A 106 12.90 -5.97 23.95
CA ASP A 106 14.11 -6.53 23.32
C ASP A 106 14.09 -6.34 21.81
N CYS A 107 12.89 -6.28 21.19
CA CYS A 107 12.71 -6.03 19.78
C CYS A 107 11.33 -5.41 19.50
N LEU A 108 11.26 -4.55 18.47
CA LEU A 108 10.01 -4.08 17.88
C LEU A 108 9.75 -4.79 16.56
N VAL A 109 8.52 -5.30 16.39
CA VAL A 109 7.99 -5.79 15.12
C VAL A 109 7.05 -4.73 14.56
N ILE A 110 7.39 -4.18 13.40
CA ILE A 110 6.71 -3.01 12.83
C ILE A 110 6.15 -3.36 11.46
N LEU A 111 4.82 -3.26 11.33
CA LEU A 111 4.12 -3.50 10.08
C LEU A 111 3.70 -2.17 9.46
N GLY A 112 4.16 -1.86 8.24
CA GLY A 112 3.79 -0.59 7.63
C GLY A 112 4.29 -0.36 6.21
N GLY A 113 3.98 0.83 5.68
CA GLY A 113 4.40 1.29 4.36
C GLY A 113 5.73 2.08 4.38
N ASN A 114 6.02 2.80 3.30
CA ASN A 114 7.29 3.52 3.12
C ASN A 114 7.62 4.50 4.26
N GLY A 115 6.65 5.31 4.69
CA GLY A 115 6.85 6.24 5.82
C GLY A 115 7.19 5.51 7.12
N THR A 116 6.53 4.39 7.36
CA THR A 116 6.76 3.53 8.54
C THR A 116 8.18 2.94 8.55
N HIS A 117 8.66 2.46 7.39
CA HIS A 117 10.02 1.92 7.26
C HIS A 117 11.10 2.99 7.46
N LYS A 118 10.85 4.26 7.07
CA LYS A 118 11.76 5.38 7.40
C LYS A 118 11.90 5.58 8.91
N THR A 119 10.78 5.54 9.63
CA THR A 119 10.79 5.68 11.10
C THR A 119 11.42 4.45 11.77
N ALA A 120 11.12 3.24 11.27
CA ALA A 120 11.74 2.00 11.74
C ALA A 120 13.27 2.01 11.57
N ASN A 121 13.76 2.47 10.41
CA ASN A 121 15.18 2.64 10.16
C ASN A 121 15.80 3.67 11.12
N LEU A 122 15.11 4.79 11.39
CA LEU A 122 15.58 5.80 12.34
C LEU A 122 15.70 5.22 13.76
N LEU A 123 14.74 4.42 14.22
CA LEU A 123 14.81 3.71 15.50
C LEU A 123 15.97 2.71 15.53
N SER A 124 16.16 1.95 14.45
CA SER A 124 17.29 1.00 14.32
C SER A 124 18.64 1.71 14.41
N MET A 125 18.80 2.86 13.73
CA MET A 125 20.01 3.69 13.81
C MET A 125 20.26 4.25 15.22
N LYS A 126 19.25 4.31 16.08
CA LYS A 126 19.33 4.71 17.49
C LYS A 126 19.53 3.53 18.44
N GLY A 127 19.82 2.35 17.92
CA GLY A 127 20.11 1.14 18.69
C GLY A 127 18.91 0.32 19.11
N VAL A 128 17.70 0.62 18.61
CA VAL A 128 16.53 -0.22 18.85
C VAL A 128 16.56 -1.42 17.90
N ASN A 129 16.42 -2.62 18.41
CA ASN A 129 16.25 -3.81 17.60
C ASN A 129 14.88 -3.77 16.90
N VAL A 130 14.88 -3.82 15.58
CA VAL A 130 13.66 -3.71 14.78
C VAL A 130 13.64 -4.80 13.71
N VAL A 131 12.49 -5.43 13.51
CA VAL A 131 12.17 -6.26 12.35
C VAL A 131 10.88 -5.71 11.74
N THR A 132 10.83 -5.56 10.42
CA THR A 132 9.66 -4.98 9.77
C THR A 132 9.03 -5.90 8.71
N LEU A 133 7.74 -5.71 8.49
CA LEU A 133 6.96 -6.42 7.47
C LEU A 133 6.38 -5.43 6.45
N PRO A 134 6.42 -5.75 5.14
CA PRO A 134 6.03 -4.83 4.07
C PRO A 134 4.50 -4.78 3.90
N LYS A 135 3.86 -3.79 4.48
CA LYS A 135 2.42 -3.58 4.50
C LYS A 135 2.03 -2.37 3.64
N THR A 136 1.40 -2.59 2.51
CA THR A 136 0.70 -1.58 1.72
C THR A 136 -0.08 -2.23 0.58
N ILE A 137 -1.22 -1.66 0.21
CA ILE A 137 -1.95 -2.05 -1.00
C ILE A 137 -1.30 -1.50 -2.29
N ASP A 138 -0.39 -0.53 -2.17
CA ASP A 138 0.20 0.20 -3.30
C ASP A 138 1.34 -0.58 -3.96
N ASN A 139 1.85 -1.63 -3.32
CA ASN A 139 3.02 -2.43 -3.74
C ASN A 139 4.27 -1.58 -4.08
N ASP A 140 4.43 -0.48 -3.37
CA ASP A 140 5.42 0.58 -3.65
C ASP A 140 6.70 0.50 -2.79
N LEU A 141 6.88 -0.56 -1.99
CA LEU A 141 8.06 -0.75 -1.16
C LEU A 141 9.21 -1.37 -1.93
N TRP A 142 10.36 -0.71 -1.88
CA TRP A 142 11.59 -1.22 -2.47
C TRP A 142 12.08 -2.48 -1.73
N GLY A 143 12.70 -3.40 -2.47
CA GLY A 143 13.33 -4.60 -1.92
C GLY A 143 12.41 -5.81 -1.81
N THR A 144 11.12 -5.69 -2.09
CA THR A 144 10.18 -6.81 -2.14
C THR A 144 9.38 -6.81 -3.45
N GLU A 145 9.10 -7.98 -3.98
CA GLU A 145 8.22 -8.16 -5.14
C GLU A 145 6.77 -7.87 -4.80
N LEU A 146 6.32 -8.36 -3.64
CA LEU A 146 4.96 -8.17 -3.16
C LEU A 146 4.94 -7.60 -1.74
N THR A 147 4.01 -6.68 -1.54
CA THR A 147 3.56 -6.24 -0.22
C THR A 147 2.23 -6.89 0.10
N PHE A 148 1.98 -7.23 1.35
CA PHE A 148 0.67 -7.80 1.70
C PHE A 148 -0.41 -6.71 1.78
N GLY A 149 -1.64 -7.12 1.47
CA GLY A 149 -2.78 -6.25 1.21
C GLY A 149 -2.94 -5.91 -0.28
N PHE A 150 -1.89 -6.03 -1.08
CA PHE A 150 -1.91 -5.73 -2.51
C PHE A 150 -2.81 -6.69 -3.30
N GLN A 151 -2.68 -8.01 -3.08
CA GLN A 151 -3.50 -9.01 -3.79
C GLN A 151 -4.99 -8.88 -3.43
N SER A 152 -5.29 -8.65 -2.17
CA SER A 152 -6.68 -8.42 -1.73
C SER A 152 -7.27 -7.14 -2.33
N ALA A 153 -6.47 -6.08 -2.44
CA ALA A 153 -6.92 -4.85 -3.08
C ALA A 153 -7.12 -5.01 -4.60
N ILE A 154 -6.31 -5.84 -5.28
CA ILE A 154 -6.53 -6.19 -6.69
C ILE A 154 -7.87 -6.91 -6.84
N ASP A 155 -8.17 -7.91 -6.01
CA ASP A 155 -9.44 -8.65 -6.06
C ASP A 155 -10.63 -7.71 -5.95
N ILE A 156 -10.58 -6.76 -5.01
CA ILE A 156 -11.67 -5.78 -4.82
C ILE A 156 -11.77 -4.82 -6.01
N ALA A 157 -10.64 -4.26 -6.46
CA ALA A 157 -10.63 -3.34 -7.59
C ALA A 157 -11.13 -4.03 -8.87
N SER A 158 -10.71 -5.27 -9.11
CA SER A 158 -11.17 -6.08 -10.24
C SER A 158 -12.66 -6.36 -10.15
N THR A 159 -13.18 -6.76 -8.99
CA THR A 159 -14.62 -6.99 -8.77
C THR A 159 -15.45 -5.73 -9.08
N VAL A 160 -14.96 -4.55 -8.71
CA VAL A 160 -15.64 -3.28 -9.04
C VAL A 160 -15.66 -3.06 -10.56
N ILE A 161 -14.50 -3.21 -11.22
CA ILE A 161 -14.39 -3.01 -12.67
C ILE A 161 -15.29 -4.02 -13.41
N ASP A 162 -15.27 -5.29 -13.03
CA ASP A 162 -16.10 -6.35 -13.61
C ASP A 162 -17.60 -6.03 -13.47
N SER A 163 -18.00 -5.52 -12.32
CA SER A 163 -19.40 -5.11 -12.09
C SER A 163 -19.82 -3.95 -13.02
N ILE A 164 -18.89 -3.06 -13.35
CA ILE A 164 -19.13 -1.93 -14.26
C ILE A 164 -19.28 -2.40 -15.72
N HIS A 165 -18.63 -3.50 -16.13
CA HIS A 165 -18.76 -4.00 -17.51
C HIS A 165 -20.20 -4.21 -17.95
N SER A 166 -21.05 -4.80 -17.12
CA SER A 166 -22.44 -5.10 -17.47
C SER A 166 -23.27 -3.84 -17.72
N THR A 167 -23.11 -2.82 -16.88
CA THR A 167 -23.82 -1.53 -17.05
C THR A 167 -23.21 -0.71 -18.19
N ALA A 168 -21.90 -0.75 -18.40
CA ALA A 168 -21.24 -0.10 -19.53
C ALA A 168 -21.75 -0.65 -20.88
N PHE A 169 -21.87 -1.98 -20.98
CA PHE A 169 -22.43 -2.65 -22.14
C PHE A 169 -23.89 -2.22 -22.39
N SER A 170 -24.74 -2.24 -21.36
CA SER A 170 -26.16 -1.94 -21.48
C SER A 170 -26.43 -0.50 -21.95
N HIS A 171 -25.61 0.44 -21.52
CA HIS A 171 -25.82 1.87 -21.81
C HIS A 171 -24.91 2.41 -22.93
N SER A 172 -23.99 1.62 -23.47
CA SER A 172 -23.04 2.05 -24.52
C SER A 172 -22.26 3.30 -24.11
N ARG A 173 -21.73 3.33 -22.86
CA ARG A 173 -21.07 4.48 -22.25
C ARG A 173 -19.58 4.21 -22.00
N VAL A 174 -18.84 5.28 -21.79
CA VAL A 174 -17.48 5.22 -21.26
C VAL A 174 -17.53 5.31 -19.73
N PHE A 175 -16.84 4.40 -19.06
CA PHE A 175 -16.67 4.41 -17.61
C PHE A 175 -15.21 4.59 -17.24
N ILE A 176 -14.96 5.44 -16.27
CA ILE A 176 -13.69 5.58 -15.59
C ILE A 176 -13.83 4.99 -14.20
N VAL A 177 -12.93 4.07 -13.84
CA VAL A 177 -12.82 3.53 -12.47
C VAL A 177 -11.51 4.00 -11.87
N GLU A 178 -11.59 4.83 -10.82
CA GLU A 178 -10.42 5.33 -10.11
C GLU A 178 -9.95 4.30 -9.09
N VAL A 179 -8.69 3.93 -9.18
CA VAL A 179 -8.05 2.92 -8.34
C VAL A 179 -6.99 3.59 -7.45
N MET A 180 -6.92 3.19 -6.19
CA MET A 180 -5.89 3.64 -5.26
C MET A 180 -4.49 3.21 -5.73
N GLY A 181 -3.44 3.65 -5.06
CA GLY A 181 -2.05 3.31 -5.39
C GLY A 181 -1.08 4.46 -5.10
N HIS A 182 -1.58 5.57 -4.58
CA HIS A 182 -0.83 6.78 -4.23
C HIS A 182 0.07 7.25 -5.39
N LYS A 183 1.37 6.96 -5.35
CA LYS A 183 2.37 7.40 -6.35
C LYS A 183 2.84 6.29 -7.28
N ALA A 184 2.28 5.09 -7.14
CA ALA A 184 2.65 3.93 -7.94
C ALA A 184 1.43 3.34 -8.63
N GLY A 185 1.57 2.99 -9.89
CA GLY A 185 0.49 2.48 -10.72
C GLY A 185 0.26 0.97 -10.63
N TRP A 186 0.94 0.27 -9.72
CA TRP A 186 0.88 -1.19 -9.65
C TRP A 186 -0.55 -1.72 -9.50
N LEU A 187 -1.32 -1.18 -8.54
CA LEU A 187 -2.68 -1.65 -8.27
C LEU A 187 -3.59 -1.44 -9.48
N THR A 188 -3.51 -0.27 -10.11
CA THR A 188 -4.30 0.06 -11.30
C THR A 188 -3.91 -0.81 -12.50
N LEU A 189 -2.60 -1.04 -12.69
CA LEU A 189 -2.11 -1.87 -13.80
C LEU A 189 -2.59 -3.32 -13.67
N TYR A 190 -2.45 -3.92 -12.48
CA TYR A 190 -2.90 -5.29 -12.24
C TYR A 190 -4.42 -5.42 -12.34
N ALA A 191 -5.17 -4.54 -11.67
CA ALA A 191 -6.63 -4.57 -11.72
C ALA A 191 -7.16 -4.32 -13.13
N GLY A 192 -6.58 -3.37 -13.86
CA GLY A 192 -6.98 -3.07 -15.24
C GLY A 192 -6.72 -4.21 -16.21
N ILE A 193 -5.58 -4.90 -16.09
CA ILE A 193 -5.29 -6.10 -16.90
C ILE A 193 -6.25 -7.23 -16.51
N ALA A 194 -6.40 -7.50 -15.21
CA ALA A 194 -7.23 -8.59 -14.70
C ALA A 194 -8.70 -8.48 -15.13
N SER A 195 -9.21 -7.25 -15.20
CA SER A 195 -10.62 -6.98 -15.55
C SER A 195 -10.82 -6.59 -17.02
N GLY A 196 -9.78 -6.65 -17.86
CA GLY A 196 -9.90 -6.32 -19.28
C GLY A 196 -10.29 -4.86 -19.53
N ALA A 197 -9.77 -3.91 -18.77
CA ALA A 197 -9.93 -2.50 -19.07
C ALA A 197 -9.34 -2.17 -20.44
N ASP A 198 -9.94 -1.23 -21.14
CA ASP A 198 -9.52 -0.84 -22.50
C ASP A 198 -8.37 0.17 -22.49
N VAL A 199 -8.35 0.99 -21.44
CA VAL A 199 -7.30 1.99 -21.19
C VAL A 199 -6.88 1.89 -19.73
N ILE A 200 -5.57 1.94 -19.48
CA ILE A 200 -4.99 1.96 -18.13
C ILE A 200 -4.10 3.19 -18.01
N VAL A 201 -4.40 4.06 -17.04
CA VAL A 201 -3.67 5.31 -16.81
C VAL A 201 -2.97 5.26 -15.45
N ILE A 202 -1.65 5.33 -15.47
CA ILE A 202 -0.81 5.23 -14.26
C ILE A 202 0.15 6.42 -14.12
N PRO A 203 0.62 6.75 -12.91
CA PRO A 203 1.50 7.91 -12.69
C PRO A 203 2.80 7.86 -13.48
N GLU A 204 3.34 6.68 -13.69
CA GLU A 204 4.64 6.46 -14.34
C GLU A 204 4.62 6.67 -15.85
N ILE A 205 3.42 6.66 -16.46
CA ILE A 205 3.20 6.91 -17.89
C ILE A 205 2.25 8.11 -18.00
N PRO A 206 2.77 9.33 -18.20
CA PRO A 206 1.94 10.53 -18.27
C PRO A 206 0.95 10.47 -19.43
N TYR A 207 -0.34 10.65 -19.11
CA TYR A 207 -1.41 10.52 -20.07
C TYR A 207 -1.61 11.77 -20.94
N SER A 208 -2.17 11.54 -22.13
CA SER A 208 -2.76 12.55 -23.00
C SER A 208 -4.26 12.26 -23.20
N ALA A 209 -5.12 13.18 -22.84
CA ALA A 209 -6.56 13.04 -23.08
C ALA A 209 -6.88 12.78 -24.57
N LYS A 210 -6.13 13.40 -25.49
CA LYS A 210 -6.27 13.16 -26.94
C LYS A 210 -5.94 11.71 -27.33
N LYS A 211 -4.93 11.10 -26.71
CA LYS A 211 -4.57 9.70 -26.96
C LYS A 211 -5.62 8.74 -26.40
N ILE A 212 -6.14 9.04 -25.21
CA ILE A 212 -7.25 8.26 -24.62
C ILE A 212 -8.49 8.37 -25.50
N ALA A 213 -8.87 9.57 -25.92
CA ALA A 213 -9.99 9.80 -26.83
C ALA A 213 -9.83 9.02 -28.15
N ALA A 214 -8.63 9.04 -28.75
CA ALA A 214 -8.34 8.29 -29.97
C ALA A 214 -8.47 6.76 -29.74
N ALA A 215 -8.09 6.22 -28.59
CA ALA A 215 -8.28 4.81 -28.25
C ALA A 215 -9.80 4.47 -28.15
N ILE A 216 -10.59 5.31 -27.50
CA ILE A 216 -12.04 5.16 -27.40
C ILE A 216 -12.68 5.18 -28.80
N GLU A 217 -12.33 6.16 -29.65
CA GLU A 217 -12.85 6.28 -31.01
C GLU A 217 -12.47 5.07 -31.89
N LYS A 218 -11.22 4.59 -31.79
CA LYS A 218 -10.76 3.40 -32.50
C LYS A 218 -11.62 2.21 -32.15
N ARG A 219 -11.96 2.03 -30.89
CA ARG A 219 -12.85 0.97 -30.40
C ARG A 219 -14.27 1.12 -30.95
N ALA A 220 -14.82 2.32 -30.89
CA ALA A 220 -16.16 2.63 -31.41
C ALA A 220 -16.25 2.32 -32.93
N LYS A 221 -15.22 2.71 -33.72
CA LYS A 221 -15.12 2.37 -35.14
C LYS A 221 -15.01 0.86 -35.40
N ALA A 222 -14.45 0.10 -34.47
CA ALA A 222 -14.41 -1.37 -34.51
C ALA A 222 -15.70 -2.04 -33.98
N GLY A 223 -16.79 -1.28 -33.79
CA GLY A 223 -18.10 -1.79 -33.35
C GLY A 223 -18.19 -2.06 -31.83
N LYS A 224 -17.22 -1.64 -31.04
CA LYS A 224 -17.29 -1.76 -29.57
C LYS A 224 -18.14 -0.63 -29.00
N ARG A 225 -19.20 -0.99 -28.27
CA ARG A 225 -20.24 -0.03 -27.83
C ARG A 225 -19.89 0.74 -26.57
N PHE A 226 -18.89 0.29 -25.78
CA PHE A 226 -18.47 0.90 -24.52
C PHE A 226 -16.95 0.85 -24.37
N SER A 227 -16.42 1.61 -23.43
CA SER A 227 -15.03 1.53 -23.02
C SER A 227 -14.90 1.67 -21.50
N ILE A 228 -13.94 0.94 -20.93
CA ILE A 228 -13.59 1.02 -19.52
C ILE A 228 -12.16 1.52 -19.39
N ILE A 229 -11.97 2.54 -18.56
CA ILE A 229 -10.71 3.18 -18.28
C ILE A 229 -10.39 2.98 -16.81
N ALA A 230 -9.34 2.27 -16.50
CA ALA A 230 -8.78 2.19 -15.14
C ALA A 230 -7.79 3.33 -14.94
N VAL A 231 -8.02 4.18 -13.94
CA VAL A 231 -7.20 5.37 -13.66
C VAL A 231 -6.64 5.30 -12.25
N ALA A 232 -5.32 5.39 -12.11
CA ALA A 232 -4.69 5.52 -10.80
C ALA A 232 -5.00 6.91 -10.19
N GLU A 233 -5.31 6.98 -8.90
CA GLU A 233 -5.55 8.25 -8.18
C GLU A 233 -4.37 9.25 -8.31
N GLY A 234 -3.17 8.71 -8.52
CA GLY A 234 -1.94 9.48 -8.70
C GLY A 234 -1.59 9.79 -10.17
N ALA A 235 -2.46 9.49 -11.14
CA ALA A 235 -2.21 9.72 -12.55
C ALA A 235 -1.83 11.18 -12.84
N ILE A 236 -0.90 11.40 -13.78
CA ILE A 236 -0.44 12.73 -14.19
C ILE A 236 -0.58 12.92 -15.70
N SER A 237 -0.91 14.11 -16.13
CA SER A 237 -0.95 14.43 -17.57
C SER A 237 0.46 14.70 -18.11
N GLN A 238 0.62 14.66 -19.44
CA GLN A 238 1.88 15.01 -20.10
C GLN A 238 2.31 16.45 -19.80
N ASP A 239 1.37 17.38 -19.58
CA ASP A 239 1.70 18.75 -19.23
C ASP A 239 2.13 18.86 -17.76
N GLU A 240 1.47 18.16 -16.84
CA GLU A 240 1.90 18.10 -15.44
C GLU A 240 3.27 17.45 -15.27
N ALA A 241 3.63 16.48 -16.11
CA ALA A 241 4.94 15.84 -16.07
C ALA A 241 6.11 16.80 -16.40
N LYS A 242 5.85 17.93 -17.05
CA LYS A 242 6.84 18.98 -17.36
C LYS A 242 7.07 19.94 -16.19
N LEU A 243 6.18 19.95 -15.21
CA LEU A 243 6.22 20.89 -14.08
C LEU A 243 7.30 20.48 -13.05
N SER A 244 7.89 21.49 -12.42
CA SER A 244 8.69 21.24 -11.21
C SER A 244 7.83 20.68 -10.08
N LYS A 245 8.44 20.03 -9.08
CA LYS A 245 7.71 19.51 -7.91
C LYS A 245 6.87 20.56 -7.19
N LYS A 246 7.33 21.82 -7.15
CA LYS A 246 6.62 22.93 -6.50
C LYS A 246 5.41 23.33 -7.31
N GLU A 247 5.57 23.50 -8.62
CA GLU A 247 4.48 23.86 -9.55
C GLU A 247 3.44 22.75 -9.62
N PHE A 248 3.86 21.49 -9.73
CA PHE A 248 2.96 20.33 -9.69
C PHE A 248 2.11 20.30 -8.43
N LYS A 249 2.73 20.51 -7.25
CA LYS A 249 2.01 20.57 -5.99
C LYS A 249 0.99 21.70 -5.98
N ALA A 250 1.38 22.91 -6.41
CA ALA A 250 0.50 24.05 -6.49
C ALA A 250 -0.67 23.83 -7.47
N ALA A 251 -0.40 23.23 -8.64
CA ALA A 251 -1.43 22.87 -9.61
C ALA A 251 -2.45 21.87 -9.06
N ARG A 252 -1.97 20.87 -8.29
CA ARG A 252 -2.86 19.90 -7.65
C ARG A 252 -3.67 20.48 -6.51
N GLU A 253 -3.09 21.38 -5.71
CA GLU A 253 -3.82 22.09 -4.65
C GLU A 253 -4.87 23.07 -5.21
N ALA A 254 -4.62 23.63 -6.39
CA ALA A 254 -5.56 24.51 -7.10
C ALA A 254 -6.61 23.76 -7.93
N MET A 255 -6.51 22.45 -8.04
CA MET A 255 -7.44 21.64 -8.83
C MET A 255 -8.84 21.66 -8.21
N THR A 256 -9.84 22.09 -8.97
CA THR A 256 -11.24 22.21 -8.53
C THR A 256 -12.02 20.89 -8.59
N TYR A 257 -11.49 19.89 -9.28
CA TYR A 257 -12.09 18.57 -9.39
C TYR A 257 -11.89 17.74 -8.10
N PRO A 258 -12.88 16.94 -7.69
CA PRO A 258 -12.78 16.07 -6.52
C PRO A 258 -11.65 15.02 -6.64
N SER A 259 -11.34 14.61 -7.87
CA SER A 259 -10.24 13.68 -8.19
C SER A 259 -9.75 13.86 -9.62
N ILE A 260 -8.63 13.21 -9.94
CA ILE A 260 -8.05 13.22 -11.30
C ILE A 260 -9.02 12.61 -12.33
N SER A 261 -9.80 11.62 -11.93
CA SER A 261 -10.76 10.93 -12.82
C SER A 261 -11.88 11.83 -13.30
N TYR A 262 -12.34 12.77 -12.47
CA TYR A 262 -13.33 13.75 -12.89
C TYR A 262 -12.74 14.75 -13.89
N ARG A 263 -11.48 15.16 -13.73
CA ARG A 263 -10.79 16.00 -14.72
C ARG A 263 -10.66 15.29 -16.05
N ILE A 264 -10.19 14.03 -16.03
CA ILE A 264 -10.08 13.21 -17.24
C ILE A 264 -11.46 13.03 -17.90
N ALA A 265 -12.51 12.83 -17.13
CA ALA A 265 -13.86 12.69 -17.66
C ALA A 265 -14.32 13.92 -18.41
N ASP A 266 -14.09 15.12 -17.88
CA ASP A 266 -14.43 16.39 -18.56
C ASP A 266 -13.60 16.59 -19.84
N GLU A 267 -12.27 16.39 -19.76
CA GLU A 267 -11.38 16.46 -20.93
C GLU A 267 -11.84 15.50 -22.05
N LEU A 268 -12.22 14.28 -21.71
CA LEU A 268 -12.68 13.29 -22.68
C LEU A 268 -14.09 13.58 -23.22
N LYS A 269 -14.99 14.14 -22.40
CA LYS A 269 -16.31 14.56 -22.82
C LYS A 269 -16.24 15.66 -23.91
N GLU A 270 -15.35 16.64 -23.71
CA GLU A 270 -15.11 17.68 -24.71
C GLU A 270 -14.54 17.12 -26.01
N LEU A 271 -13.65 16.13 -25.94
CA LEU A 271 -12.99 15.55 -27.11
C LEU A 271 -13.85 14.55 -27.88
N THR A 272 -14.70 13.79 -27.20
CA THR A 272 -15.44 12.66 -27.81
C THR A 272 -16.95 12.92 -27.96
N GLY A 273 -17.49 13.90 -27.23
CA GLY A 273 -18.94 14.10 -27.13
C GLY A 273 -19.72 12.98 -26.44
N GLN A 274 -19.03 11.97 -25.90
CA GLN A 274 -19.65 10.82 -25.26
C GLN A 274 -20.00 11.10 -23.79
N GLU A 275 -21.01 10.40 -23.28
CA GLU A 275 -21.32 10.41 -21.85
C GLU A 275 -20.32 9.57 -21.08
N ILE A 276 -19.61 10.19 -20.11
CA ILE A 276 -18.60 9.54 -19.30
C ILE A 276 -19.07 9.47 -17.85
N ARG A 277 -18.92 8.32 -17.24
CA ARG A 277 -19.26 8.08 -15.84
C ARG A 277 -17.99 7.74 -15.05
N VAL A 278 -17.92 8.24 -13.82
CA VAL A 278 -16.79 7.99 -12.91
C VAL A 278 -17.27 7.16 -11.73
N THR A 279 -16.51 6.13 -11.39
CA THR A 279 -16.70 5.30 -10.21
C THR A 279 -15.41 5.32 -9.38
N ILE A 280 -15.51 5.65 -8.09
CA ILE A 280 -14.38 5.72 -7.17
C ILE A 280 -14.66 4.80 -5.98
N PRO A 281 -14.15 3.56 -5.97
CA PRO A 281 -14.33 2.65 -4.84
C PRO A 281 -13.63 3.14 -3.56
N GLY A 282 -12.56 3.95 -3.69
CA GLY A 282 -11.87 4.56 -2.55
C GLY A 282 -11.44 3.56 -1.50
N HIS A 283 -11.74 3.84 -0.23
CA HIS A 283 -11.34 3.00 0.91
C HIS A 283 -11.96 1.60 0.93
N TYR A 284 -12.97 1.33 0.11
CA TYR A 284 -13.49 -0.04 -0.07
C TYR A 284 -12.39 -1.03 -0.46
N GLN A 285 -11.37 -0.56 -1.21
CA GLN A 285 -10.19 -1.34 -1.60
C GLN A 285 -9.30 -1.76 -0.42
N ARG A 286 -9.45 -1.16 0.76
CA ARG A 286 -8.71 -1.49 2.00
C ARG A 286 -9.48 -2.41 2.95
N GLY A 287 -10.78 -2.58 2.71
CA GLY A 287 -11.70 -3.27 3.61
C GLY A 287 -11.80 -4.77 3.37
N GLY A 288 -12.48 -5.44 4.28
CA GLY A 288 -12.79 -6.85 4.16
C GLY A 288 -11.67 -7.81 4.57
N ALA A 289 -11.94 -9.09 4.40
CA ALA A 289 -11.00 -10.16 4.73
C ALA A 289 -9.84 -10.22 3.73
N PRO A 290 -8.62 -10.61 4.16
CA PRO A 290 -7.54 -10.88 3.22
C PRO A 290 -7.88 -12.07 2.30
N CYS A 291 -7.53 -11.95 1.02
CA CYS A 291 -7.63 -13.04 0.07
C CYS A 291 -6.68 -14.20 0.44
N PRO A 292 -6.90 -15.41 -0.09
CA PRO A 292 -6.03 -16.56 0.22
C PRO A 292 -4.55 -16.31 -0.04
N ALA A 293 -4.21 -15.60 -1.12
CA ALA A 293 -2.83 -15.26 -1.45
C ALA A 293 -2.16 -14.41 -0.36
N ASP A 294 -2.85 -13.36 0.10
CA ASP A 294 -2.34 -12.51 1.18
C ASP A 294 -2.27 -13.26 2.53
N ARG A 295 -3.20 -14.18 2.84
CA ARG A 295 -3.12 -15.01 4.06
C ARG A 295 -1.87 -15.88 4.07
N VAL A 296 -1.53 -16.49 2.94
CA VAL A 296 -0.32 -17.31 2.81
C VAL A 296 0.93 -16.43 2.89
N LEU A 297 0.97 -15.31 2.14
CA LEU A 297 2.11 -14.40 2.13
C LEU A 297 2.39 -13.82 3.53
N THR A 298 1.36 -13.35 4.23
CA THR A 298 1.49 -12.79 5.58
C THR A 298 1.94 -13.82 6.59
N SER A 299 1.46 -15.07 6.49
CA SER A 299 1.92 -16.17 7.34
C SER A 299 3.41 -16.44 7.11
N ARG A 300 3.87 -16.50 5.86
CA ARG A 300 5.30 -16.64 5.49
C ARG A 300 6.15 -15.48 6.05
N PHE A 301 5.71 -14.24 5.87
CA PHE A 301 6.38 -13.07 6.42
C PHE A 301 6.45 -13.10 7.94
N GLY A 302 5.35 -13.48 8.60
CA GLY A 302 5.30 -13.59 10.05
C GLY A 302 6.29 -14.62 10.60
N VAL A 303 6.35 -15.80 10.00
CA VAL A 303 7.33 -16.84 10.36
C VAL A 303 8.76 -16.34 10.17
N ALA A 304 9.06 -15.73 9.02
CA ALA A 304 10.41 -15.23 8.74
C ALA A 304 10.82 -14.10 9.70
N ALA A 305 9.90 -13.19 10.04
CA ALA A 305 10.16 -12.14 11.03
C ALA A 305 10.48 -12.72 12.42
N ALA A 306 9.73 -13.74 12.87
CA ALA A 306 10.00 -14.46 14.10
C ALA A 306 11.38 -15.15 14.06
N GLN A 307 11.73 -15.78 12.94
CA GLN A 307 13.04 -16.43 12.75
C GLN A 307 14.19 -15.42 12.84
N LEU A 308 14.05 -14.21 12.27
CA LEU A 308 15.05 -13.14 12.42
C LEU A 308 15.24 -12.75 13.89
N ILE A 309 14.15 -12.65 14.65
CA ILE A 309 14.19 -12.35 16.09
C ILE A 309 14.92 -13.46 16.84
N LEU A 310 14.60 -14.74 16.60
CA LEU A 310 15.24 -15.90 17.22
C LEU A 310 16.74 -15.97 16.90
N GLN A 311 17.12 -15.58 15.69
CA GLN A 311 18.52 -15.48 15.24
C GLN A 311 19.23 -14.21 15.70
N LYS A 312 18.54 -13.29 16.41
CA LYS A 312 19.04 -11.96 16.81
C LYS A 312 19.52 -11.13 15.62
N LYS A 313 18.87 -11.27 14.48
CA LYS A 313 19.12 -10.47 13.27
C LYS A 313 18.11 -9.33 13.19
N PHE A 314 18.54 -8.11 13.48
CA PHE A 314 17.72 -6.92 13.53
C PHE A 314 18.13 -5.88 12.48
N GLY A 315 17.27 -4.90 12.23
CA GLY A 315 17.47 -3.87 11.21
C GLY A 315 17.09 -4.32 9.80
N TYR A 316 16.19 -5.31 9.70
CA TYR A 316 15.77 -5.90 8.43
C TYR A 316 14.26 -5.82 8.22
N MET A 317 13.86 -5.69 6.97
CA MET A 317 12.52 -6.00 6.47
C MET A 317 12.51 -7.42 5.92
N VAL A 318 11.50 -8.23 6.26
CA VAL A 318 11.24 -9.47 5.53
C VAL A 318 10.66 -9.12 4.15
N ALA A 319 11.17 -9.74 3.11
CA ALA A 319 10.81 -9.41 1.73
C ALA A 319 10.61 -10.69 0.90
N LEU A 320 9.78 -10.62 -0.11
CA LEU A 320 9.64 -11.67 -1.12
C LEU A 320 10.56 -11.36 -2.30
N GLN A 321 11.45 -12.29 -2.65
CA GLN A 321 12.30 -12.23 -3.84
C GLN A 321 12.45 -13.64 -4.42
N ASP A 322 12.20 -13.81 -5.70
CA ASP A 322 12.27 -15.10 -6.40
C ASP A 322 11.50 -16.22 -5.65
N ASN A 323 10.28 -15.90 -5.16
CA ASN A 323 9.42 -16.77 -4.34
C ASN A 323 10.02 -17.20 -2.97
N HIS A 324 11.13 -16.63 -2.54
CA HIS A 324 11.74 -16.85 -1.21
C HIS A 324 11.51 -15.65 -0.30
N ILE A 325 11.38 -15.90 1.01
CA ILE A 325 11.37 -14.82 1.99
C ILE A 325 12.80 -14.56 2.44
N VAL A 326 13.28 -13.36 2.19
CA VAL A 326 14.65 -12.93 2.46
C VAL A 326 14.69 -11.69 3.36
N PRO A 327 15.73 -11.48 4.17
CA PRO A 327 15.92 -10.24 4.91
C PRO A 327 16.55 -9.17 4.02
N VAL A 328 15.94 -7.98 3.95
CA VAL A 328 16.51 -6.81 3.27
C VAL A 328 16.84 -5.73 4.30
N PRO A 329 18.05 -5.16 4.33
CA PRO A 329 18.41 -4.12 5.29
C PRO A 329 17.49 -2.91 5.22
N LEU A 330 17.06 -2.38 6.36
CA LEU A 330 16.18 -1.19 6.41
C LEU A 330 16.83 0.04 5.76
N THR A 331 18.15 0.14 5.78
CA THR A 331 18.90 1.20 5.10
C THR A 331 18.74 1.18 3.58
N GLU A 332 18.44 0.02 3.00
CA GLU A 332 18.19 -0.13 1.57
C GLU A 332 16.73 0.14 1.19
N VAL A 333 15.80 -0.09 2.12
CA VAL A 333 14.35 0.10 1.92
C VAL A 333 13.92 1.54 2.18
N ALA A 334 14.42 2.13 3.27
CA ALA A 334 13.94 3.40 3.78
C ALA A 334 14.10 4.55 2.77
N GLY A 335 12.98 5.09 2.32
CA GLY A 335 12.96 6.26 1.43
C GLY A 335 13.04 5.97 -0.06
N LYS A 336 13.21 4.71 -0.45
CA LYS A 336 13.11 4.30 -1.85
C LYS A 336 11.67 3.91 -2.18
N LEU A 337 11.27 4.15 -3.42
CA LEU A 337 9.95 3.83 -3.93
C LEU A 337 10.09 2.83 -5.08
N LYS A 338 9.26 1.80 -5.09
CA LYS A 338 9.14 0.85 -6.18
C LYS A 338 7.98 1.28 -7.08
N THR A 339 8.30 1.80 -8.24
CA THR A 339 7.34 2.26 -9.27
C THR A 339 7.25 1.27 -10.42
N VAL A 340 6.19 1.36 -11.21
CA VAL A 340 6.03 0.56 -12.43
C VAL A 340 7.05 1.04 -13.48
N PRO A 341 7.94 0.17 -14.01
CA PRO A 341 8.79 0.56 -15.12
C PRO A 341 7.94 0.81 -16.38
N PRO A 342 7.99 2.01 -17.00
CA PRO A 342 7.16 2.33 -18.18
C PRO A 342 7.38 1.40 -19.38
N ASP A 343 8.57 0.85 -19.50
CA ASP A 343 8.99 -0.12 -20.51
C ASP A 343 9.17 -1.55 -19.93
N GLY A 344 8.61 -1.78 -18.75
CA GLY A 344 8.63 -3.08 -18.08
C GLY A 344 7.82 -4.15 -18.82
N GLU A 345 8.06 -5.40 -18.48
CA GLU A 345 7.44 -6.56 -19.14
C GLU A 345 5.90 -6.49 -19.07
N LEU A 346 5.33 -6.22 -17.89
CA LEU A 346 3.88 -6.19 -17.70
C LEU A 346 3.21 -5.07 -18.52
N VAL A 347 3.85 -3.90 -18.65
CA VAL A 347 3.36 -2.81 -19.51
C VAL A 347 3.42 -3.22 -20.98
N LYS A 348 4.50 -3.87 -21.43
CA LYS A 348 4.62 -4.40 -22.79
C LYS A 348 3.56 -5.46 -23.08
N GLN A 349 3.30 -6.34 -22.15
CA GLN A 349 2.24 -7.36 -22.26
C GLN A 349 0.85 -6.72 -22.33
N ALA A 350 0.56 -5.71 -21.50
CA ALA A 350 -0.70 -4.95 -21.57
C ALA A 350 -0.89 -4.32 -22.97
N ARG A 351 0.14 -3.68 -23.51
CA ARG A 351 0.10 -3.10 -24.86
C ARG A 351 -0.07 -4.18 -25.95
N ALA A 352 0.58 -5.34 -25.81
CA ALA A 352 0.44 -6.47 -26.74
C ALA A 352 -0.97 -7.06 -26.74
N LEU A 353 -1.68 -7.01 -25.60
CA LEU A 353 -3.10 -7.36 -25.50
C LEU A 353 -4.04 -6.31 -26.12
N GLY A 354 -3.49 -5.18 -26.59
CA GLY A 354 -4.25 -4.10 -27.21
C GLY A 354 -4.78 -3.04 -26.23
N LEU A 355 -4.35 -3.08 -24.97
CA LEU A 355 -4.71 -2.06 -23.98
C LEU A 355 -3.91 -0.77 -24.27
N SER A 356 -4.59 0.37 -24.19
CA SER A 356 -3.93 1.69 -24.29
C SER A 356 -3.42 2.11 -22.91
N MET A 357 -2.22 2.67 -22.86
CA MET A 357 -1.69 3.31 -21.64
C MET A 357 -1.98 4.83 -21.59
N GLY A 358 -2.71 5.35 -22.58
CA GLY A 358 -3.07 6.77 -22.64
C GLY A 358 -1.95 7.71 -23.12
N ASP A 359 -0.82 7.20 -23.59
CA ASP A 359 0.38 7.94 -24.00
C ASP A 359 0.60 8.04 -25.52
#